data_579cfe579a51558e31182e521877b965
#
_entry.id   579cfe579a51558e31182e521877b965
#
_cell.length_a   1.000
_cell.length_b   1.000
_cell.length_c   1.000
_cell.angle_alpha   90.00
_cell.angle_beta   90.00
_cell.angle_gamma   90.00
#
_symmetry.space_group_name_H-M   'P 1'
#
loop_
_entity.id
_entity.type
_entity.pdbx_description
1 polymer ?
#
loop_
_entity_poly.entity_id
_entity_poly.type
_entity_poly.pdbx_seq_one_letter_code
_entity_poly.pdbx_strand_id
1 'polypeptide(L)'
;MNNHWNGKLWYAYGTSMTSIKQGEYVPVVEEISGMTVVNLGIPGGCLTPDGRGKGNIKRAVMNMDDGKENADLITLEVLPNEGALVGNIYDTDEQSFCGCFNQCLRYLQENTKAQIVVIIMIGGNDKEPETVIESRKITQFEFAEIIERVAKLNGVPVINVFCEAGFGYGRVKSGEYQLDHIHLNKLGGKNMGKFVWSKLKDIPLWETE
;
A
#
# COMPACT_ATOMS: atom_id res chain seq x y z
N MET A 1 6.06 -13.52 -22.75
CA MET A 1 6.94 -13.30 -21.59
C MET A 1 6.53 -14.29 -20.51
N ASN A 2 7.48 -14.98 -19.90
CA ASN A 2 7.18 -15.92 -18.82
C ASN A 2 6.71 -15.12 -17.59
N ASN A 3 5.51 -15.41 -17.07
CA ASN A 3 5.02 -14.78 -15.87
C ASN A 3 5.66 -15.47 -14.66
N HIS A 4 6.75 -14.91 -14.15
CA HIS A 4 7.49 -15.47 -13.02
C HIS A 4 6.73 -15.41 -11.68
N TRP A 5 5.63 -14.67 -11.62
CA TRP A 5 4.75 -14.59 -10.45
C TRP A 5 3.70 -15.71 -10.40
N ASN A 6 3.48 -16.44 -11.50
CA ASN A 6 2.48 -17.50 -11.52
C ASN A 6 2.78 -18.61 -10.51
N GLY A 7 1.80 -18.97 -9.69
CA GLY A 7 1.91 -19.96 -8.62
C GLY A 7 2.64 -19.47 -7.36
N LYS A 8 3.03 -18.17 -7.30
CA LYS A 8 3.70 -17.56 -6.16
C LYS A 8 2.73 -17.16 -5.05
N LEU A 9 3.23 -17.09 -3.81
CA LEU A 9 2.45 -16.74 -2.63
C LEU A 9 2.61 -15.26 -2.30
N TRP A 10 1.50 -14.54 -2.32
CA TRP A 10 1.43 -13.10 -2.10
C TRP A 10 0.71 -12.76 -0.78
N TYR A 11 1.41 -12.07 0.12
CA TYR A 11 0.82 -11.47 1.33
C TYR A 11 0.54 -9.99 1.09
N ALA A 12 -0.73 -9.60 1.12
CA ALA A 12 -1.20 -8.24 0.86
C ALA A 12 -1.60 -7.55 2.16
N TYR A 13 -0.72 -6.72 2.72
CA TYR A 13 -1.03 -5.85 3.86
C TYR A 13 -1.50 -4.49 3.37
N GLY A 14 -2.39 -3.88 4.12
CA GLY A 14 -2.88 -2.54 3.81
C GLY A 14 -4.15 -2.16 4.55
N THR A 15 -4.79 -1.12 4.07
CA THR A 15 -6.02 -0.53 4.61
C THR A 15 -7.28 -1.23 4.08
N SER A 16 -8.43 -0.53 4.15
CA SER A 16 -9.66 -0.96 3.50
C SER A 16 -9.51 -1.13 1.97
N MET A 17 -8.59 -0.39 1.36
CA MET A 17 -8.33 -0.50 -0.08
C MET A 17 -7.74 -1.86 -0.48
N THR A 18 -7.07 -2.55 0.44
CA THR A 18 -6.56 -3.92 0.27
C THR A 18 -7.53 -4.98 0.79
N SER A 19 -8.38 -4.68 1.78
CA SER A 19 -9.17 -5.68 2.51
C SER A 19 -10.08 -6.52 1.61
N ILE A 20 -10.35 -7.77 2.02
CA ILE A 20 -11.25 -8.69 1.31
C ILE A 20 -12.63 -8.08 1.00
N LYS A 21 -13.12 -7.20 1.87
CA LYS A 21 -14.46 -6.62 1.75
C LYS A 21 -14.54 -5.42 0.81
N GLN A 22 -13.46 -4.70 0.62
CA GLN A 22 -13.43 -3.39 -0.04
C GLN A 22 -12.27 -3.20 -1.03
N GLY A 23 -11.30 -4.11 -1.02
CA GLY A 23 -10.09 -4.05 -1.84
C GLY A 23 -10.28 -4.64 -3.22
N GLU A 24 -11.07 -4.01 -4.05
CA GLU A 24 -11.48 -4.50 -5.37
C GLU A 24 -10.30 -4.74 -6.34
N TYR A 25 -9.10 -4.21 -6.09
CA TYR A 25 -7.97 -4.42 -6.98
C TYR A 25 -7.24 -5.75 -6.73
N VAL A 26 -7.24 -6.25 -5.50
CA VAL A 26 -6.49 -7.46 -5.12
C VAL A 26 -6.94 -8.70 -5.89
N PRO A 27 -8.25 -9.02 -5.98
CA PRO A 27 -8.71 -10.18 -6.74
C PRO A 27 -8.40 -10.06 -8.24
N VAL A 28 -8.34 -8.85 -8.78
CA VAL A 28 -7.96 -8.63 -10.19
C VAL A 28 -6.48 -8.95 -10.41
N VAL A 29 -5.60 -8.53 -9.50
CA VAL A 29 -4.16 -8.87 -9.58
C VAL A 29 -3.96 -10.37 -9.41
N GLU A 30 -4.65 -11.01 -8.46
CA GLU A 30 -4.60 -12.45 -8.25
C GLU A 30 -4.99 -13.23 -9.51
N GLU A 31 -6.13 -12.89 -10.12
CA GLU A 31 -6.62 -13.51 -11.36
C GLU A 31 -5.63 -13.38 -12.53
N ILE A 32 -5.09 -12.17 -12.75
CA ILE A 32 -4.19 -11.91 -13.88
C ILE A 32 -2.81 -12.53 -13.66
N SER A 33 -2.31 -12.51 -12.45
CA SER A 33 -0.96 -12.97 -12.11
C SER A 33 -0.86 -14.48 -11.93
N GLY A 34 -1.96 -15.13 -11.53
CA GLY A 34 -1.94 -16.53 -11.11
C GLY A 34 -1.25 -16.75 -9.75
N MET A 35 -1.02 -15.70 -8.97
CA MET A 35 -0.57 -15.81 -7.58
C MET A 35 -1.70 -16.32 -6.68
N THR A 36 -1.33 -16.91 -5.53
CA THR A 36 -2.26 -17.16 -4.43
C THR A 36 -2.11 -16.03 -3.41
N VAL A 37 -3.21 -15.33 -3.07
CA VAL A 37 -3.16 -14.20 -2.16
C VAL A 37 -3.61 -14.56 -0.73
N VAL A 38 -2.81 -14.15 0.26
CA VAL A 38 -3.21 -14.03 1.66
C VAL A 38 -3.52 -12.56 1.92
N ASN A 39 -4.80 -12.22 1.90
CA ASN A 39 -5.23 -10.82 2.05
C ASN A 39 -5.36 -10.43 3.53
N LEU A 40 -4.50 -9.53 3.98
CA LEU A 40 -4.39 -9.03 5.35
C LEU A 40 -4.74 -7.53 5.45
N GLY A 41 -5.53 -7.03 4.52
CA GLY A 41 -6.04 -5.67 4.55
C GLY A 41 -7.00 -5.42 5.71
N ILE A 42 -6.83 -4.31 6.42
CA ILE A 42 -7.58 -3.94 7.62
C ILE A 42 -8.40 -2.68 7.35
N PRO A 43 -9.75 -2.77 7.30
CA PRO A 43 -10.60 -1.60 7.15
C PRO A 43 -10.33 -0.55 8.24
N GLY A 44 -10.10 0.71 7.83
CA GLY A 44 -9.71 1.78 8.75
C GLY A 44 -8.33 1.61 9.36
N GLY A 45 -7.50 0.73 8.78
CA GLY A 45 -6.15 0.46 9.24
C GLY A 45 -5.21 1.65 9.07
N CYS A 46 -4.19 1.72 9.94
CA CYS A 46 -3.09 2.67 9.86
C CYS A 46 -1.82 2.08 10.44
N LEU A 47 -0.67 2.66 10.08
CA LEU A 47 0.63 2.25 10.59
C LEU A 47 0.88 2.79 12.00
N THR A 48 0.44 4.01 12.26
CA THR A 48 0.74 4.71 13.52
C THR A 48 -0.25 4.38 14.63
N PRO A 49 0.20 4.30 15.91
CA PRO A 49 -0.69 4.11 17.06
C PRO A 49 -1.73 5.22 17.22
N ASP A 50 -1.39 6.45 16.86
CA ASP A 50 -2.25 7.63 16.97
C ASP A 50 -3.18 7.81 15.77
N GLY A 51 -3.04 6.95 14.78
CA GLY A 51 -3.94 6.90 13.64
C GLY A 51 -5.31 6.36 14.05
N ARG A 52 -6.28 6.49 13.16
CA ARG A 52 -7.67 6.03 13.38
C ARG A 52 -7.76 4.54 13.71
N GLY A 53 -6.83 3.72 13.25
CA GLY A 53 -6.77 2.28 13.46
C GLY A 53 -5.79 1.81 14.55
N LYS A 54 -5.25 2.69 15.37
CA LYS A 54 -4.37 2.35 16.50
C LYS A 54 -3.12 1.55 16.11
N GLY A 55 -2.54 1.81 14.94
CA GLY A 55 -1.34 1.11 14.46
C GLY A 55 -1.56 -0.38 14.16
N ASN A 56 -2.76 -0.77 13.80
CA ASN A 56 -3.11 -2.18 13.59
C ASN A 56 -2.43 -2.79 12.35
N ILE A 57 -2.14 -2.02 11.29
CA ILE A 57 -1.35 -2.49 10.14
C ILE A 57 0.07 -2.84 10.59
N LYS A 58 0.74 -1.94 11.34
CA LYS A 58 2.07 -2.21 11.87
C LYS A 58 2.10 -3.50 12.71
N ARG A 59 1.10 -3.68 13.60
CA ARG A 59 1.01 -4.91 14.41
C ARG A 59 0.81 -6.16 13.57
N ALA A 60 -0.01 -6.07 12.50
CA ALA A 60 -0.20 -7.19 11.57
C ALA A 60 1.09 -7.51 10.82
N VAL A 61 1.80 -6.49 10.33
CA VAL A 61 3.10 -6.65 9.67
C VAL A 61 4.14 -7.30 10.59
N MET A 62 4.17 -6.93 11.87
CA MET A 62 5.14 -7.43 12.84
C MET A 62 4.74 -8.77 13.50
N ASN A 63 3.56 -9.31 13.21
CA ASN A 63 3.14 -10.62 13.72
C ASN A 63 3.72 -11.74 12.85
N MET A 64 4.60 -12.57 13.39
CA MET A 64 5.20 -13.71 12.67
C MET A 64 4.33 -14.99 12.65
N ASP A 65 3.20 -14.99 13.34
CA ASP A 65 2.33 -16.16 13.40
C ASP A 65 1.43 -16.35 12.17
N ASP A 66 1.54 -15.47 11.17
CA ASP A 66 0.72 -15.50 9.95
C ASP A 66 1.36 -16.27 8.77
N GLY A 67 2.59 -16.76 8.94
CA GLY A 67 3.28 -17.59 7.94
C GLY A 67 3.94 -16.79 6.80
N LYS A 68 4.09 -15.46 6.94
CA LYS A 68 4.68 -14.58 5.90
C LYS A 68 6.14 -14.88 5.55
N GLU A 69 6.84 -15.62 6.38
CA GLU A 69 8.20 -16.10 6.11
C GLU A 69 8.27 -16.99 4.86
N ASN A 70 7.12 -17.56 4.46
CA ASN A 70 6.99 -18.39 3.26
C ASN A 70 6.51 -17.59 2.03
N ALA A 71 6.30 -16.29 2.16
CA ALA A 71 5.84 -15.45 1.06
C ALA A 71 6.92 -15.27 -0.02
N ASP A 72 6.49 -15.27 -1.29
CA ASP A 72 7.31 -14.84 -2.41
C ASP A 72 7.21 -13.32 -2.62
N LEU A 73 6.04 -12.77 -2.33
CA LEU A 73 5.73 -11.35 -2.44
C LEU A 73 5.04 -10.84 -1.18
N ILE A 74 5.48 -9.71 -0.67
CA ILE A 74 4.74 -8.94 0.34
C ILE A 74 4.48 -7.54 -0.21
N THR A 75 3.21 -7.15 -0.29
CA THR A 75 2.86 -5.75 -0.56
C THR A 75 2.39 -5.06 0.70
N LEU A 76 2.87 -3.83 0.91
CA LEU A 76 2.38 -2.94 1.96
C LEU A 76 1.70 -1.73 1.29
N GLU A 77 0.39 -1.76 1.28
CA GLU A 77 -0.41 -0.63 0.78
C GLU A 77 -0.54 0.42 1.89
N VAL A 78 -0.27 1.66 1.53
CA VAL A 78 -0.38 2.83 2.39
C VAL A 78 -1.16 3.94 1.70
N LEU A 79 -1.96 4.64 2.50
CA LEU A 79 -2.71 5.81 2.06
C LEU A 79 -2.03 7.10 2.52
N PRO A 80 -1.96 8.14 1.68
CA PRO A 80 -1.43 9.44 2.09
C PRO A 80 -2.46 10.24 2.90
N ASN A 81 -3.10 9.60 3.88
CA ASN A 81 -4.17 10.19 4.68
C ASN A 81 -4.16 9.81 6.17
N GLU A 82 -3.11 9.18 6.67
CA GLU A 82 -3.00 8.88 8.11
C GLU A 82 -3.04 10.14 8.97
N GLY A 83 -3.73 10.07 10.12
CA GLY A 83 -3.96 11.20 11.04
C GLY A 83 -2.77 11.60 11.91
N ALA A 84 -1.70 10.80 11.92
CA ALA A 84 -0.55 11.00 12.79
C ALA A 84 0.45 12.04 12.27
N LEU A 85 1.38 12.44 13.12
CA LEU A 85 2.53 13.22 12.72
C LEU A 85 3.32 12.49 11.63
N VAL A 86 3.67 13.19 10.55
CA VAL A 86 4.41 12.57 9.44
C VAL A 86 5.83 12.21 9.85
N GLY A 87 6.53 13.11 10.55
CA GLY A 87 7.90 12.92 10.99
C GLY A 87 8.94 13.14 9.89
N ASN A 88 10.18 12.82 10.21
CA ASN A 88 11.30 12.86 9.27
C ASN A 88 11.48 11.48 8.61
N ILE A 89 11.90 11.45 7.34
CA ILE A 89 12.11 10.20 6.60
C ILE A 89 13.12 9.24 7.26
N TYR A 90 13.97 9.74 8.15
CA TYR A 90 14.97 8.96 8.90
C TYR A 90 14.48 8.49 10.28
N ASP A 91 13.28 8.91 10.72
CA ASP A 91 12.74 8.50 12.01
C ASP A 91 12.60 6.98 12.09
N THR A 92 12.88 6.44 13.27
CA THR A 92 12.79 5.00 13.57
C THR A 92 11.99 4.70 14.84
N ASP A 93 11.32 5.71 15.39
CA ASP A 93 10.46 5.59 16.56
C ASP A 93 8.98 5.39 16.18
N GLU A 94 8.11 5.20 17.17
CA GLU A 94 6.68 4.99 16.97
C GLU A 94 5.86 6.28 17.00
N GLN A 95 6.52 7.43 17.15
CA GLN A 95 5.83 8.71 17.33
C GLN A 95 5.37 9.33 16.00
N SER A 96 5.91 8.84 14.88
CA SER A 96 5.61 9.37 13.57
C SER A 96 5.26 8.29 12.55
N PHE A 97 4.57 8.69 11.47
CA PHE A 97 4.31 7.82 10.34
C PHE A 97 5.62 7.27 9.75
N CYS A 98 6.59 8.14 9.48
CA CYS A 98 7.87 7.73 8.90
C CYS A 98 8.60 6.72 9.79
N GLY A 99 8.58 6.92 11.11
CA GLY A 99 9.18 5.99 12.05
C GLY A 99 8.52 4.62 12.04
N CYS A 100 7.19 4.57 12.13
CA CYS A 100 6.43 3.32 12.03
C CYS A 100 6.65 2.61 10.68
N PHE A 101 6.70 3.38 9.59
CA PHE A 101 6.87 2.82 8.25
C PHE A 101 8.27 2.25 8.04
N ASN A 102 9.32 2.96 8.49
CA ASN A 102 10.70 2.44 8.51
C ASN A 102 10.80 1.14 9.30
N GLN A 103 10.17 1.08 10.49
CA GLN A 103 10.15 -0.14 11.29
C GLN A 103 9.49 -1.30 10.55
N CYS A 104 8.35 -1.09 9.89
CA CYS A 104 7.67 -2.12 9.10
C CYS A 104 8.55 -2.66 7.98
N LEU A 105 9.14 -1.77 7.17
CA LEU A 105 9.95 -2.17 6.02
C LEU A 105 11.19 -2.95 6.44
N ARG A 106 11.91 -2.47 7.46
CA ARG A 106 13.10 -3.15 7.99
C ARG A 106 12.76 -4.50 8.60
N TYR A 107 11.67 -4.57 9.38
CA TYR A 107 11.22 -5.81 9.97
C TYR A 107 10.91 -6.88 8.92
N LEU A 108 10.22 -6.52 7.84
CA LEU A 108 9.94 -7.43 6.74
C LEU A 108 11.22 -7.91 6.06
N GLN A 109 12.18 -7.01 5.81
CA GLN A 109 13.47 -7.35 5.21
C GLN A 109 14.33 -8.27 6.08
N GLU A 110 14.26 -8.10 7.39
CA GLU A 110 15.03 -8.90 8.36
C GLU A 110 14.43 -10.28 8.60
N ASN A 111 13.11 -10.43 8.44
CA ASN A 111 12.38 -11.63 8.87
C ASN A 111 11.77 -12.43 7.70
N THR A 112 11.89 -11.96 6.46
CA THR A 112 11.37 -12.69 5.28
C THR A 112 12.37 -12.65 4.13
N LYS A 113 12.20 -13.57 3.18
CA LYS A 113 12.93 -13.57 1.91
C LYS A 113 12.08 -13.03 0.76
N ALA A 114 10.88 -12.58 1.04
CA ALA A 114 9.94 -12.10 0.05
C ALA A 114 10.43 -10.85 -0.68
N GLN A 115 10.07 -10.70 -1.94
CA GLN A 115 10.11 -9.38 -2.59
C GLN A 115 9.10 -8.47 -1.90
N ILE A 116 9.57 -7.37 -1.32
CA ILE A 116 8.70 -6.36 -0.68
C ILE A 116 8.41 -5.27 -1.70
N VAL A 117 7.15 -4.84 -1.78
CA VAL A 117 6.70 -3.75 -2.65
C VAL A 117 5.75 -2.85 -1.88
N VAL A 118 5.97 -1.55 -1.94
CA VAL A 118 5.05 -0.55 -1.39
C VAL A 118 4.05 -0.13 -2.46
N ILE A 119 2.78 -0.05 -2.11
CA ILE A 119 1.72 0.49 -2.97
C ILE A 119 1.19 1.78 -2.34
N ILE A 120 1.44 2.92 -2.98
CA ILE A 120 0.85 4.20 -2.56
C ILE A 120 -0.51 4.32 -3.21
N MET A 121 -1.55 4.21 -2.40
CA MET A 121 -2.93 4.19 -2.89
C MET A 121 -3.49 5.62 -3.00
N ILE A 122 -4.58 5.77 -3.78
CA ILE A 122 -5.34 7.01 -3.83
C ILE A 122 -5.96 7.31 -2.46
N GLY A 123 -5.81 8.57 -2.01
CA GLY A 123 -6.55 9.08 -0.86
C GLY A 123 -8.02 9.34 -1.19
N GLY A 124 -8.81 9.63 -0.16
CA GLY A 124 -10.23 9.98 -0.33
C GLY A 124 -10.44 11.28 -1.14
N ASN A 125 -11.58 11.34 -1.81
CA ASN A 125 -11.86 12.30 -2.88
C ASN A 125 -12.46 13.62 -2.50
N ASP A 126 -12.91 13.77 -1.28
CA ASP A 126 -13.60 15.01 -0.85
C ASP A 126 -12.63 16.19 -0.75
N LYS A 127 -11.36 15.95 -1.05
CA LYS A 127 -10.32 16.98 -0.94
C LYS A 127 -9.56 17.09 -2.25
N GLU A 128 -9.48 18.28 -2.76
CA GLU A 128 -8.58 18.59 -3.87
C GLU A 128 -7.14 18.17 -3.52
N PRO A 129 -6.35 17.71 -4.49
CA PRO A 129 -4.98 17.23 -4.23
C PRO A 129 -4.11 18.24 -3.50
N GLU A 130 -4.37 19.53 -3.71
CA GLU A 130 -3.67 20.65 -3.07
C GLU A 130 -4.19 20.97 -1.67
N THR A 131 -5.30 20.34 -1.21
CA THR A 131 -5.83 20.62 0.12
C THR A 131 -4.85 20.17 1.19
N VAL A 132 -4.39 21.13 1.99
CA VAL A 132 -3.52 20.85 3.13
C VAL A 132 -4.30 20.07 4.18
N ILE A 133 -3.73 18.94 4.59
CA ILE A 133 -4.28 18.16 5.69
C ILE A 133 -3.94 18.91 6.99
N GLU A 134 -4.93 19.57 7.59
CA GLU A 134 -4.79 20.46 8.74
C GLU A 134 -3.93 19.88 9.88
N SER A 135 -4.14 18.61 10.20
CA SER A 135 -3.40 17.92 11.26
C SER A 135 -1.91 17.71 10.94
N ARG A 136 -1.50 17.84 9.67
CA ARG A 136 -0.14 17.53 9.20
C ARG A 136 0.55 18.70 8.54
N LYS A 137 -0.20 19.71 8.14
CA LYS A 137 0.27 20.90 7.39
C LYS A 137 0.97 20.57 6.06
N ILE A 138 0.61 19.44 5.44
CA ILE A 138 1.09 19.00 4.12
C ILE A 138 -0.09 18.53 3.27
N THR A 139 0.07 18.59 1.96
CA THR A 139 -0.88 18.05 1.00
C THR A 139 -0.81 16.52 0.94
N GLN A 140 -1.82 15.89 0.33
CA GLN A 140 -1.76 14.44 0.06
C GLN A 140 -0.63 14.10 -0.92
N PHE A 141 -0.35 15.00 -1.88
CA PHE A 141 0.75 14.83 -2.82
C PHE A 141 2.10 14.83 -2.11
N GLU A 142 2.39 15.83 -1.28
CA GLU A 142 3.62 15.88 -0.49
C GLU A 142 3.76 14.65 0.43
N PHE A 143 2.63 14.14 0.97
CA PHE A 143 2.68 12.93 1.77
C PHE A 143 3.01 11.70 0.94
N ALA A 144 2.44 11.56 -0.26
CA ALA A 144 2.79 10.48 -1.19
C ALA A 144 4.29 10.52 -1.56
N GLU A 145 4.86 11.70 -1.79
CA GLU A 145 6.30 11.86 -2.02
C GLU A 145 7.14 11.42 -0.81
N ILE A 146 6.70 11.72 0.40
CA ILE A 146 7.37 11.26 1.63
C ILE A 146 7.33 9.73 1.73
N ILE A 147 6.18 9.10 1.48
CA ILE A 147 6.06 7.64 1.46
C ILE A 147 7.06 7.04 0.46
N GLU A 148 7.12 7.58 -0.74
CA GLU A 148 8.03 7.12 -1.78
C GLU A 148 9.51 7.27 -1.36
N ARG A 149 9.86 8.39 -0.73
CA ARG A 149 11.23 8.62 -0.22
C ARG A 149 11.62 7.65 0.88
N VAL A 150 10.70 7.33 1.82
CA VAL A 150 10.96 6.34 2.87
C VAL A 150 11.14 4.94 2.28
N ALA A 151 10.30 4.54 1.32
CA ALA A 151 10.45 3.26 0.63
C ALA A 151 11.81 3.18 -0.11
N LYS A 152 12.19 4.22 -0.85
CA LYS A 152 13.49 4.31 -1.55
C LYS A 152 14.68 4.27 -0.57
N LEU A 153 14.57 4.93 0.59
CA LEU A 153 15.59 4.89 1.63
C LEU A 153 15.85 3.45 2.11
N ASN A 154 14.82 2.61 2.14
CA ASN A 154 14.92 1.20 2.51
C ASN A 154 15.16 0.27 1.30
N GLY A 155 15.40 0.80 0.10
CA GLY A 155 15.63 -0.01 -1.10
C GLY A 155 14.40 -0.77 -1.59
N VAL A 156 13.19 -0.35 -1.21
CA VAL A 156 11.95 -1.04 -1.53
C VAL A 156 11.29 -0.42 -2.78
N PRO A 157 10.96 -1.22 -3.80
CA PRO A 157 10.20 -0.77 -4.96
C PRO A 157 8.84 -0.18 -4.59
N VAL A 158 8.40 0.82 -5.37
CA VAL A 158 7.13 1.52 -5.15
C VAL A 158 6.25 1.42 -6.39
N ILE A 159 4.98 1.13 -6.19
CA ILE A 159 3.91 1.30 -7.18
C ILE A 159 3.08 2.50 -6.74
N ASN A 160 3.30 3.64 -7.38
CA ASN A 160 2.63 4.89 -7.03
C ASN A 160 1.30 5.03 -7.78
N VAL A 161 0.25 4.42 -7.23
CA VAL A 161 -1.09 4.51 -7.80
C VAL A 161 -1.63 5.94 -7.71
N PHE A 162 -1.32 6.65 -6.63
CA PHE A 162 -1.77 8.02 -6.39
C PHE A 162 -1.39 8.98 -7.53
N CYS A 163 -0.14 8.88 -8.01
CA CYS A 163 0.37 9.78 -9.04
C CYS A 163 0.27 9.21 -10.47
N GLU A 164 0.30 7.89 -10.64
CA GLU A 164 0.62 7.30 -11.95
C GLU A 164 -0.54 6.51 -12.59
N ALA A 165 -1.56 6.11 -11.82
CA ALA A 165 -2.60 5.21 -12.32
C ALA A 165 -3.67 5.88 -13.20
N GLY A 166 -3.56 7.18 -13.48
CA GLY A 166 -4.52 7.93 -14.27
C GLY A 166 -5.84 8.25 -13.57
N PHE A 167 -5.93 8.03 -12.25
CA PHE A 167 -7.04 8.44 -11.41
C PHE A 167 -6.85 9.89 -10.95
N GLY A 168 -6.71 10.81 -11.89
CA GLY A 168 -6.59 12.23 -11.56
C GLY A 168 -7.87 12.80 -10.96
N TYR A 169 -7.77 13.95 -10.29
CA TYR A 169 -8.84 14.63 -9.57
C TYR A 169 -10.19 14.67 -10.33
N GLY A 170 -10.18 15.02 -11.63
CA GLY A 170 -11.40 15.10 -12.40
C GLY A 170 -12.13 13.76 -12.57
N ARG A 171 -11.41 12.64 -12.71
CA ARG A 171 -12.00 11.30 -12.82
C ARG A 171 -12.51 10.79 -11.47
N VAL A 172 -11.79 11.11 -10.42
CA VAL A 172 -12.13 10.76 -9.07
C VAL A 172 -13.38 11.52 -8.63
N LYS A 173 -13.46 12.83 -8.90
CA LYS A 173 -14.60 13.71 -8.62
C LYS A 173 -15.88 13.26 -9.35
N SER A 174 -15.78 12.64 -10.51
CA SER A 174 -16.95 12.15 -11.27
C SER A 174 -17.71 11.02 -10.55
N GLY A 175 -17.08 10.35 -9.58
CA GLY A 175 -17.64 9.18 -8.89
C GLY A 175 -17.72 7.91 -9.74
N GLU A 176 -17.24 7.95 -10.99
CA GLU A 176 -17.33 6.83 -11.93
C GLU A 176 -16.62 5.56 -11.43
N TYR A 177 -15.53 5.74 -10.66
CA TYR A 177 -14.66 4.66 -10.20
C TYR A 177 -14.80 4.33 -8.72
N GLN A 178 -15.72 4.96 -8.02
CA GLN A 178 -15.84 4.84 -6.55
C GLN A 178 -17.25 4.56 -6.09
N LEU A 179 -17.36 3.99 -4.87
CA LEU A 179 -18.62 3.68 -4.21
C LEU A 179 -19.09 4.83 -3.30
N ASP A 180 -18.16 5.41 -2.53
CA ASP A 180 -18.43 6.28 -1.40
C ASP A 180 -17.38 7.39 -1.23
N HIS A 181 -16.85 7.91 -2.31
CA HIS A 181 -15.77 8.92 -2.36
C HIS A 181 -14.41 8.46 -1.81
N ILE A 182 -14.26 7.22 -1.37
CA ILE A 182 -13.01 6.63 -0.88
C ILE A 182 -12.74 5.30 -1.59
N HIS A 183 -13.68 4.36 -1.49
CA HIS A 183 -13.48 3.00 -1.96
C HIS A 183 -13.81 2.86 -3.44
N LEU A 184 -13.02 2.03 -4.11
CA LEU A 184 -13.23 1.74 -5.52
C LEU A 184 -14.49 0.89 -5.71
N ASN A 185 -15.24 1.18 -6.78
CA ASN A 185 -16.21 0.24 -7.31
C ASN A 185 -15.52 -0.82 -8.18
N LYS A 186 -16.27 -1.77 -8.73
CA LYS A 186 -15.70 -2.84 -9.57
C LYS A 186 -14.92 -2.33 -10.78
N LEU A 187 -15.36 -1.22 -11.40
CA LEU A 187 -14.64 -0.63 -12.53
C LEU A 187 -13.34 0.01 -12.09
N GLY A 188 -13.36 0.75 -10.99
CA GLY A 188 -12.16 1.32 -10.38
C GLY A 188 -11.17 0.23 -9.96
N GLY A 189 -11.63 -0.81 -9.27
CA GLY A 189 -10.82 -1.95 -8.87
C GLY A 189 -10.19 -2.69 -10.04
N LYS A 190 -10.96 -2.90 -11.13
CA LYS A 190 -10.44 -3.52 -12.35
C LYS A 190 -9.33 -2.70 -13.00
N ASN A 191 -9.51 -1.40 -13.12
CA ASN A 191 -8.49 -0.51 -13.70
C ASN A 191 -7.26 -0.42 -12.79
N MET A 192 -7.48 -0.30 -11.49
CA MET A 192 -6.43 -0.29 -10.47
C MET A 192 -5.61 -1.59 -10.49
N GLY A 193 -6.27 -2.75 -10.46
CA GLY A 193 -5.59 -4.04 -10.49
C GLY A 193 -4.74 -4.23 -11.74
N LYS A 194 -5.26 -3.81 -12.91
CA LYS A 194 -4.47 -3.82 -14.15
C LYS A 194 -3.26 -2.91 -14.08
N PHE A 195 -3.40 -1.72 -13.49
CA PHE A 195 -2.29 -0.81 -13.32
C PHE A 195 -1.23 -1.41 -12.36
N VAL A 196 -1.65 -1.88 -11.18
CA VAL A 196 -0.75 -2.52 -10.21
C VAL A 196 -0.01 -3.68 -10.86
N TRP A 197 -0.72 -4.56 -11.57
CA TRP A 197 -0.11 -5.66 -12.29
C TRP A 197 0.89 -5.20 -13.37
N SER A 198 0.56 -4.15 -14.11
CA SER A 198 1.45 -3.62 -15.16
C SER A 198 2.83 -3.20 -14.63
N LYS A 199 2.90 -2.80 -13.36
CA LYS A 199 4.15 -2.44 -12.67
C LYS A 199 4.79 -3.64 -11.98
N LEU A 200 3.97 -4.43 -11.28
CA LEU A 200 4.43 -5.57 -10.47
C LEU A 200 5.10 -6.65 -11.31
N LYS A 201 4.58 -6.95 -12.49
CA LYS A 201 5.10 -8.01 -13.37
C LYS A 201 6.57 -7.81 -13.80
N ASP A 202 7.06 -6.57 -13.75
CA ASP A 202 8.43 -6.19 -14.14
C ASP A 202 9.38 -6.09 -12.92
N ILE A 203 8.86 -6.24 -11.70
CA ILE A 203 9.68 -6.32 -10.48
C ILE A 203 10.25 -7.73 -10.38
N PRO A 204 11.58 -7.89 -10.29
CA PRO A 204 12.20 -9.21 -10.22
C PRO A 204 11.91 -9.90 -8.88
N LEU A 205 11.83 -11.22 -8.90
CA LEU A 205 11.94 -12.02 -7.69
C LEU A 205 13.40 -12.05 -7.23
N TRP A 206 13.58 -12.02 -5.90
CA TRP A 206 14.89 -12.36 -5.34
C TRP A 206 15.14 -13.86 -5.51
N GLU A 207 16.30 -14.19 -6.10
CA GLU A 207 16.77 -15.57 -6.11
C GLU A 207 17.34 -15.89 -4.72
N THR A 208 16.82 -16.92 -4.08
CA THR A 208 17.35 -17.44 -2.81
C THR A 208 18.05 -18.75 -3.10
N GLU A 209 19.34 -18.84 -2.75
CA GLU A 209 20.09 -20.11 -2.81
C GLU A 209 19.49 -21.19 -1.90
#